data_f7ed9a3d27579c4b04c1c081edba7459
#
_entry.id   f7ed9a3d27579c4b04c1c081edba7459
#
_cell.length_a   1.000
_cell.length_b   1.000
_cell.length_c   1.000
_cell.angle_alpha   90.00
_cell.angle_beta   90.00
_cell.angle_gamma   90.00
#
_symmetry.space_group_name_H-M   'P 1'
#
loop_
_entity.id
_entity.type
_entity.pdbx_description
1 polymer ?
#
loop_
_entity_poly.entity_id
_entity_poly.type
_entity_poly.pdbx_seq_one_letter_code
_entity_poly.pdbx_strand_id
1 'polypeptide(L)'
;MTRSLFVTKLYEADLGDEVLLADLAHSIRTLASDDEAGRRWSREHGYAGYTSYASLNDLPRRDPALAELARSLTRHAAQFAQDCAFDLARKPKLDSLWVNLLKSGGHHSGHIHPHSIISGTFYVEAPARSGAIRFEDPRLPLMMAAPPRVDQFVMVQPRAGLLLMWESWLRHEVLPGIGRGERLSISFNFA
;
A
#
# COMPACT_ATOMS: atom_id res chain seq x y z
N MET A 1 25.99 -8.31 25.56
CA MET A 1 24.92 -8.97 24.77
C MET A 1 23.76 -7.98 24.61
N THR A 2 23.31 -7.73 23.40
CA THR A 2 22.11 -6.88 23.10
C THR A 2 20.93 -7.76 22.70
N ARG A 3 19.71 -7.33 23.02
CA ARG A 3 18.46 -8.01 22.66
C ARG A 3 17.50 -6.98 22.04
N SER A 4 16.90 -7.31 20.89
CA SER A 4 15.86 -6.50 20.27
C SER A 4 14.54 -6.63 21.04
N LEU A 5 13.89 -5.49 21.31
CA LEU A 5 12.59 -5.41 21.98
C LEU A 5 11.62 -4.59 21.10
N PHE A 6 10.35 -5.00 21.05
CA PHE A 6 9.29 -4.28 20.35
C PHE A 6 9.62 -4.00 18.88
N VAL A 7 10.03 -5.05 18.17
CA VAL A 7 10.41 -4.95 16.75
C VAL A 7 9.16 -4.71 15.91
N THR A 8 9.12 -3.59 15.16
CA THR A 8 8.13 -3.35 14.11
C THR A 8 8.48 -4.17 12.88
N LYS A 9 7.52 -4.88 12.31
CA LYS A 9 7.73 -5.75 11.15
C LYS A 9 7.17 -5.12 9.88
N LEU A 10 7.93 -5.24 8.79
CA LEU A 10 7.48 -4.96 7.43
C LEU A 10 7.53 -6.27 6.65
N TYR A 11 6.40 -6.65 6.07
CA TYR A 11 6.29 -7.85 5.23
C TYR A 11 6.57 -7.48 3.79
N GLU A 12 7.42 -8.26 3.13
CA GLU A 12 7.72 -8.13 1.72
C GLU A 12 7.55 -9.46 1.01
N ALA A 13 6.89 -9.46 -0.14
CA ALA A 13 6.80 -10.61 -1.03
C ALA A 13 6.85 -10.15 -2.50
N ASP A 14 7.23 -11.06 -3.38
CA ASP A 14 7.21 -10.86 -4.82
C ASP A 14 6.07 -11.68 -5.43
N LEU A 15 5.15 -11.00 -6.11
CA LEU A 15 4.05 -11.61 -6.86
C LEU A 15 4.21 -11.28 -8.35
N GLY A 16 5.40 -11.50 -8.89
CA GLY A 16 5.81 -11.11 -10.24
C GLY A 16 5.20 -11.94 -11.36
N ASP A 17 3.96 -12.37 -11.28
CA ASP A 17 3.22 -13.00 -12.37
C ASP A 17 2.94 -11.96 -13.46
N GLU A 18 3.61 -12.08 -14.61
CA GLU A 18 3.52 -11.12 -15.72
C GLU A 18 2.10 -11.01 -16.29
N VAL A 19 1.35 -12.12 -16.35
CA VAL A 19 -0.04 -12.14 -16.85
C VAL A 19 -0.93 -11.37 -15.89
N LEU A 20 -0.87 -11.69 -14.60
CA LEU A 20 -1.63 -10.98 -13.58
C LEU A 20 -1.29 -9.48 -13.54
N LEU A 21 -0.01 -9.13 -13.66
CA LEU A 21 0.42 -7.72 -13.68
C LEU A 21 -0.16 -6.98 -14.89
N ALA A 22 -0.16 -7.60 -16.09
CA ALA A 22 -0.73 -7.01 -17.29
C ALA A 22 -2.25 -6.81 -17.16
N ASP A 23 -2.97 -7.81 -16.65
CA ASP A 23 -4.41 -7.74 -16.44
C ASP A 23 -4.78 -6.67 -15.41
N LEU A 24 -4.06 -6.61 -14.29
CA LEU A 24 -4.25 -5.57 -13.27
C LEU A 24 -3.95 -4.16 -13.82
N ALA A 25 -2.90 -4.00 -14.63
CA ALA A 25 -2.58 -2.73 -15.26
C ALA A 25 -3.69 -2.29 -16.22
N HIS A 26 -4.25 -3.21 -17.01
CA HIS A 26 -5.41 -2.95 -17.86
C HIS A 26 -6.62 -2.53 -17.03
N SER A 27 -6.96 -3.28 -15.99
CA SER A 27 -8.09 -2.99 -15.10
C SER A 27 -7.97 -1.60 -14.44
N ILE A 28 -6.78 -1.25 -13.93
CA ILE A 28 -6.56 0.07 -13.31
C ILE A 28 -6.76 1.20 -14.31
N ARG A 29 -6.26 1.07 -15.55
CA ARG A 29 -6.42 2.08 -16.60
C ARG A 29 -7.86 2.22 -17.06
N THR A 30 -8.58 1.10 -17.19
CA THR A 30 -10.01 1.08 -17.49
C THR A 30 -10.81 1.80 -16.41
N LEU A 31 -10.57 1.48 -15.14
CA LEU A 31 -11.21 2.17 -14.01
C LEU A 31 -10.88 3.67 -14.02
N ALA A 32 -9.63 4.06 -14.25
CA ALA A 32 -9.24 5.46 -14.33
C ALA A 32 -9.92 6.21 -15.49
N SER A 33 -10.28 5.51 -16.57
CA SER A 33 -11.06 6.05 -17.68
C SER A 33 -12.56 6.16 -17.37
N ASP A 34 -13.13 5.14 -16.74
CA ASP A 34 -14.60 4.95 -16.71
C ASP A 34 -15.23 5.39 -15.39
N ASP A 35 -14.49 5.37 -14.25
CA ASP A 35 -14.99 5.81 -12.96
C ASP A 35 -15.02 7.35 -12.85
N GLU A 36 -16.12 7.92 -13.29
CA GLU A 36 -16.32 9.38 -13.25
C GLU A 36 -16.32 9.94 -11.82
N ALA A 37 -16.88 9.19 -10.86
CA ALA A 37 -16.93 9.61 -9.46
C ALA A 37 -15.53 9.68 -8.83
N GLY A 38 -14.69 8.67 -9.06
CA GLY A 38 -13.31 8.66 -8.58
C GLY A 38 -12.46 9.74 -9.24
N ARG A 39 -12.62 9.97 -10.54
CA ARG A 39 -11.94 11.09 -11.23
C ARG A 39 -12.36 12.46 -10.69
N ARG A 40 -13.64 12.66 -10.42
CA ARG A 40 -14.14 13.91 -9.82
C ARG A 40 -13.54 14.11 -8.44
N TRP A 41 -13.63 13.09 -7.57
CA TRP A 41 -13.06 13.14 -6.25
C TRP A 41 -11.55 13.44 -6.28
N SER A 42 -10.81 12.77 -7.17
CA SER A 42 -9.36 12.98 -7.33
C SER A 42 -9.02 14.43 -7.68
N ARG A 43 -9.78 15.05 -8.61
CA ARG A 43 -9.59 16.47 -8.97
C ARG A 43 -9.92 17.41 -7.81
N GLU A 44 -11.04 17.19 -7.13
CA GLU A 44 -11.50 18.04 -6.02
C GLU A 44 -10.55 18.02 -4.82
N HIS A 45 -9.83 16.91 -4.63
CA HIS A 45 -8.87 16.72 -3.52
C HIS A 45 -7.41 16.92 -3.96
N GLY A 46 -7.15 17.40 -5.16
CA GLY A 46 -5.78 17.65 -5.63
C GLY A 46 -4.94 16.38 -5.79
N TYR A 47 -5.57 15.21 -5.97
CA TYR A 47 -4.86 13.96 -6.19
C TYR A 47 -4.23 13.96 -7.59
N ALA A 48 -2.91 13.80 -7.64
CA ALA A 48 -2.15 13.84 -8.89
C ALA A 48 -2.29 12.54 -9.70
N GLY A 49 -3.48 12.30 -10.23
CA GLY A 49 -3.82 11.08 -10.97
C GLY A 49 -5.25 10.62 -10.73
N TYR A 50 -5.43 9.33 -10.47
CA TYR A 50 -6.73 8.72 -10.19
C TYR A 50 -6.60 7.76 -8.98
N THR A 51 -7.61 7.74 -8.14
CA THR A 51 -7.84 6.72 -7.12
C THR A 51 -9.31 6.36 -7.04
N SER A 52 -9.60 5.07 -6.84
CA SER A 52 -10.96 4.58 -6.59
C SER A 52 -11.35 4.63 -5.10
N TYR A 53 -10.50 5.16 -4.23
CA TYR A 53 -10.65 5.12 -2.76
C TYR A 53 -12.04 5.57 -2.27
N ALA A 54 -12.59 6.63 -2.86
CA ALA A 54 -13.86 7.20 -2.43
C ALA A 54 -15.06 6.83 -3.33
N SER A 55 -14.85 5.97 -4.33
CA SER A 55 -15.89 5.66 -5.33
C SER A 55 -16.26 4.18 -5.41
N LEU A 56 -15.27 3.28 -5.29
CA LEU A 56 -15.48 1.85 -5.53
C LEU A 56 -14.80 1.04 -4.41
N ASN A 57 -15.58 0.25 -3.67
CA ASN A 57 -15.09 -0.59 -2.56
C ASN A 57 -15.32 -2.09 -2.77
N ASP A 58 -15.88 -2.50 -3.91
CA ASP A 58 -16.24 -3.90 -4.23
C ASP A 58 -15.48 -4.44 -5.47
N LEU A 59 -14.35 -3.86 -5.77
CA LEU A 59 -13.54 -4.16 -6.95
C LEU A 59 -13.26 -5.66 -7.17
N PRO A 60 -12.95 -6.48 -6.13
CA PRO A 60 -12.75 -7.92 -6.33
C PRO A 60 -14.02 -8.69 -6.78
N ARG A 61 -15.20 -8.09 -6.67
CA ARG A 61 -16.45 -8.67 -7.19
C ARG A 61 -16.72 -8.31 -8.64
N ARG A 62 -16.10 -7.25 -9.12
CA ARG A 62 -16.31 -6.69 -10.45
C ARG A 62 -15.25 -7.10 -11.46
N ASP A 63 -14.08 -7.47 -11.00
CA ASP A 63 -12.91 -7.69 -11.84
C ASP A 63 -12.20 -9.00 -11.45
N PRO A 64 -12.03 -9.96 -12.39
CA PRO A 64 -11.40 -11.25 -12.12
C PRO A 64 -9.93 -11.14 -11.66
N ALA A 65 -9.13 -10.22 -12.23
CA ALA A 65 -7.73 -10.04 -11.85
C ALA A 65 -7.63 -9.48 -10.43
N LEU A 66 -8.49 -8.53 -10.05
CA LEU A 66 -8.57 -8.02 -8.68
C LEU A 66 -9.09 -9.09 -7.70
N ALA A 67 -9.98 -9.99 -8.13
CA ALA A 67 -10.41 -11.13 -7.33
C ALA A 67 -9.27 -12.13 -7.08
N GLU A 68 -8.45 -12.40 -8.09
CA GLU A 68 -7.27 -13.26 -7.97
C GLU A 68 -6.24 -12.65 -7.01
N LEU A 69 -5.91 -11.39 -7.20
CA LEU A 69 -5.03 -10.66 -6.28
C LEU A 69 -5.56 -10.71 -4.86
N ALA A 70 -6.86 -10.44 -4.62
CA ALA A 70 -7.46 -10.45 -3.28
C ALA A 70 -7.32 -11.81 -2.58
N ARG A 71 -7.45 -12.94 -3.32
CA ARG A 71 -7.18 -14.27 -2.78
C ARG A 71 -5.72 -14.44 -2.36
N SER A 72 -4.78 -13.95 -3.17
CA SER A 72 -3.36 -13.97 -2.85
C SER A 72 -3.06 -13.11 -1.62
N LEU A 73 -3.53 -11.87 -1.59
CA LEU A 73 -3.37 -10.96 -0.44
C LEU A 73 -3.88 -11.57 0.87
N THR A 74 -5.01 -12.30 0.83
CA THR A 74 -5.57 -12.96 2.01
C THR A 74 -4.62 -14.03 2.58
N ARG A 75 -3.93 -14.79 1.72
CA ARG A 75 -2.93 -15.77 2.18
C ARG A 75 -1.72 -15.08 2.83
N HIS A 76 -1.22 -14.02 2.20
CA HIS A 76 -0.08 -13.25 2.73
C HIS A 76 -0.44 -12.52 4.03
N ALA A 77 -1.65 -11.97 4.15
CA ALA A 77 -2.10 -11.33 5.40
C ALA A 77 -2.20 -12.34 6.56
N ALA A 78 -2.66 -13.57 6.29
CA ALA A 78 -2.67 -14.63 7.30
C ALA A 78 -1.26 -15.02 7.75
N GLN A 79 -0.29 -15.08 6.83
CA GLN A 79 1.12 -15.31 7.17
C GLN A 79 1.69 -14.15 7.98
N PHE A 80 1.48 -12.91 7.55
CA PHE A 80 1.98 -11.74 8.27
C PHE A 80 1.40 -11.63 9.69
N ALA A 81 0.12 -11.96 9.88
CA ALA A 81 -0.49 -12.00 11.21
C ALA A 81 0.20 -13.01 12.14
N GLN A 82 0.60 -14.18 11.61
CA GLN A 82 1.40 -15.16 12.36
C GLN A 82 2.78 -14.62 12.67
N ASP A 83 3.46 -14.01 11.69
CA ASP A 83 4.79 -13.44 11.88
C ASP A 83 4.78 -12.33 12.95
N CYS A 84 3.68 -11.55 13.04
CA CYS A 84 3.48 -10.53 14.07
C CYS A 84 3.03 -11.11 15.42
N ALA A 85 2.75 -12.42 15.49
CA ALA A 85 2.22 -13.08 16.68
C ALA A 85 0.92 -12.43 17.19
N PHE A 86 0.04 -12.02 16.27
CA PHE A 86 -1.26 -11.46 16.64
C PHE A 86 -2.15 -12.51 17.32
N ASP A 87 -2.71 -12.15 18.45
CA ASP A 87 -3.73 -12.96 19.15
C ASP A 87 -5.13 -12.56 18.62
N LEU A 88 -5.51 -13.16 17.48
CA LEU A 88 -6.76 -12.87 16.80
C LEU A 88 -7.75 -14.02 16.96
N ALA A 89 -8.98 -13.71 17.34
CA ALA A 89 -10.07 -14.68 17.42
C ALA A 89 -10.44 -15.28 16.04
N ARG A 90 -10.12 -14.57 14.95
CA ARG A 90 -10.37 -14.97 13.55
C ARG A 90 -9.22 -14.54 12.65
N LYS A 91 -9.08 -15.21 11.50
CA LYS A 91 -8.12 -14.79 10.47
C LYS A 91 -8.46 -13.38 9.97
N PRO A 92 -7.45 -12.55 9.63
CA PRO A 92 -7.69 -11.25 9.02
C PRO A 92 -8.56 -11.37 7.77
N LYS A 93 -9.54 -10.49 7.63
CA LYS A 93 -10.44 -10.44 6.47
C LYS A 93 -10.17 -9.17 5.69
N LEU A 94 -10.09 -9.29 4.36
CA LEU A 94 -9.99 -8.13 3.47
C LEU A 94 -11.22 -7.24 3.68
N ASP A 95 -11.00 -6.02 4.17
CA ASP A 95 -12.02 -5.03 4.47
C ASP A 95 -12.20 -4.06 3.32
N SER A 96 -11.11 -3.50 2.83
CA SER A 96 -11.11 -2.54 1.74
C SER A 96 -9.95 -2.77 0.77
N LEU A 97 -10.20 -2.48 -0.51
CA LEU A 97 -9.22 -2.53 -1.59
C LEU A 97 -9.54 -1.45 -2.61
N TRP A 98 -8.53 -0.67 -2.98
CA TRP A 98 -8.67 0.38 -3.98
C TRP A 98 -7.44 0.48 -4.87
N VAL A 99 -7.64 0.99 -6.08
CA VAL A 99 -6.57 1.17 -7.07
C VAL A 99 -6.12 2.62 -7.11
N ASN A 100 -4.86 2.81 -7.44
CA ASN A 100 -4.23 4.12 -7.58
C ASN A 100 -3.43 4.18 -8.89
N LEU A 101 -3.65 5.21 -9.67
CA LEU A 101 -2.81 5.63 -10.78
C LEU A 101 -2.21 6.98 -10.39
N LEU A 102 -0.94 7.01 -10.09
CA LEU A 102 -0.23 8.20 -9.61
C LEU A 102 0.74 8.72 -10.66
N LYS A 103 0.56 9.98 -11.05
CA LYS A 103 1.42 10.68 -12.03
C LYS A 103 2.69 11.20 -11.38
N SER A 104 3.63 11.64 -12.20
CA SER A 104 4.85 12.32 -11.74
C SER A 104 4.54 13.47 -10.78
N GLY A 105 5.30 13.58 -9.69
CA GLY A 105 5.07 14.55 -8.62
C GLY A 105 3.98 14.16 -7.63
N GLY A 106 3.17 13.16 -7.95
CA GLY A 106 2.13 12.68 -7.05
C GLY A 106 2.73 12.05 -5.78
N HIS A 107 2.02 12.23 -4.67
CA HIS A 107 2.43 11.75 -3.36
C HIS A 107 1.22 11.39 -2.49
N HIS A 108 1.44 10.70 -1.38
CA HIS A 108 0.46 10.55 -0.30
C HIS A 108 1.07 11.11 0.97
N SER A 109 0.37 12.01 1.63
CA SER A 109 0.81 12.58 2.91
C SER A 109 0.90 11.51 4.00
N GLY A 110 1.72 11.76 5.02
CA GLY A 110 1.91 10.85 6.13
C GLY A 110 0.62 10.56 6.90
N HIS A 111 0.21 9.27 6.98
CA HIS A 111 -1.04 8.83 7.59
C HIS A 111 -0.92 7.44 8.21
N ILE A 112 -1.97 7.02 8.92
CA ILE A 112 -2.22 5.68 9.45
C ILE A 112 -3.60 5.22 8.96
N HIS A 113 -3.93 3.94 9.14
CA HIS A 113 -5.25 3.39 8.79
C HIS A 113 -6.02 3.00 10.06
N PRO A 114 -6.82 3.93 10.65
CA PRO A 114 -7.65 3.61 11.81
C PRO A 114 -8.64 2.48 11.50
N HIS A 115 -8.94 1.65 12.51
CA HIS A 115 -9.90 0.55 12.43
C HIS A 115 -9.46 -0.67 11.59
N SER A 116 -8.25 -0.68 11.07
CA SER A 116 -7.66 -1.84 10.39
C SER A 116 -6.53 -2.42 11.22
N ILE A 117 -6.19 -3.69 11.02
CA ILE A 117 -5.08 -4.37 11.70
C ILE A 117 -3.86 -4.51 10.81
N ILE A 118 -4.06 -4.80 9.54
CA ILE A 118 -3.01 -4.90 8.52
C ILE A 118 -3.37 -3.99 7.36
N SER A 119 -2.43 -3.18 6.93
CA SER A 119 -2.49 -2.37 5.72
C SER A 119 -1.40 -2.77 4.75
N GLY A 120 -1.59 -2.51 3.47
CA GLY A 120 -0.59 -2.85 2.49
C GLY A 120 -0.78 -2.18 1.14
N THR A 121 0.23 -2.37 0.31
CA THR A 121 0.21 -1.95 -1.09
C THR A 121 0.86 -3.01 -1.98
N PHE A 122 0.29 -3.20 -3.15
CA PHE A 122 0.85 -4.01 -4.22
C PHE A 122 1.16 -3.13 -5.42
N TYR A 123 2.39 -3.20 -5.92
CA TYR A 123 2.82 -2.39 -7.05
C TYR A 123 2.66 -3.18 -8.36
N VAL A 124 1.78 -2.70 -9.22
CA VAL A 124 1.52 -3.28 -10.55
C VAL A 124 2.53 -2.76 -11.57
N GLU A 125 2.72 -1.44 -11.61
CA GLU A 125 3.77 -0.79 -12.40
C GLU A 125 4.46 0.29 -11.57
N ALA A 126 5.78 0.32 -11.65
CA ALA A 126 6.59 1.31 -10.98
C ALA A 126 7.71 1.79 -11.92
N PRO A 127 7.48 2.84 -12.71
CA PRO A 127 8.52 3.43 -13.55
C PRO A 127 9.73 3.86 -12.73
N ALA A 128 10.90 3.90 -13.38
CA ALA A 128 12.12 4.37 -12.74
C ALA A 128 11.92 5.76 -12.12
N ARG A 129 12.47 5.97 -10.91
CA ARG A 129 12.34 7.21 -10.12
C ARG A 129 10.91 7.49 -9.61
N SER A 130 10.05 6.47 -9.52
CA SER A 130 8.81 6.55 -8.74
C SER A 130 9.13 6.87 -7.28
N GLY A 131 8.23 7.62 -6.62
CA GLY A 131 8.40 7.95 -5.20
C GLY A 131 8.40 6.71 -4.31
N ALA A 132 9.35 6.63 -3.38
CA ALA A 132 9.41 5.57 -2.38
C ALA A 132 8.24 5.67 -1.41
N ILE A 133 7.84 4.54 -0.83
CA ILE A 133 7.08 4.54 0.42
C ILE A 133 8.06 4.72 1.58
N ARG A 134 7.73 5.59 2.52
CA ARG A 134 8.53 5.92 3.70
C ARG A 134 7.76 5.61 4.96
N PHE A 135 8.33 4.81 5.83
CA PHE A 135 7.80 4.45 7.15
C PHE A 135 8.55 5.24 8.22
N GLU A 136 7.81 5.75 9.20
CA GLU A 136 8.35 6.53 10.31
C GLU A 136 8.53 5.66 11.55
N ASP A 137 9.63 5.85 12.30
CA ASP A 137 9.82 5.18 13.59
C ASP A 137 8.71 5.57 14.56
N PRO A 138 7.90 4.61 15.07
CA PRO A 138 6.71 4.92 15.86
C PRO A 138 7.02 5.32 17.30
N ARG A 139 8.27 5.31 17.73
CA ARG A 139 8.63 5.56 19.12
C ARG A 139 8.56 7.06 19.43
N LEU A 140 7.53 7.48 20.12
CA LEU A 140 7.33 8.88 20.57
C LEU A 140 8.55 9.51 21.27
N PRO A 141 9.29 8.83 22.17
CA PRO A 141 10.47 9.40 22.81
C PRO A 141 11.57 9.82 21.83
N LEU A 142 11.60 9.28 20.62
CA LEU A 142 12.54 9.69 19.59
C LEU A 142 12.39 11.17 19.22
N MET A 143 11.16 11.66 19.25
CA MET A 143 10.85 13.05 18.92
C MET A 143 11.22 14.04 20.04
N MET A 144 11.44 13.57 21.26
CA MET A 144 11.62 14.43 22.43
C MET A 144 13.04 14.42 23.02
N ALA A 145 13.70 13.28 23.06
CA ALA A 145 14.96 13.14 23.81
C ALA A 145 15.94 12.10 23.25
N ALA A 146 15.65 11.47 22.13
CA ALA A 146 16.57 10.52 21.55
C ALA A 146 17.70 11.22 20.77
N PRO A 147 18.92 10.66 20.76
CA PRO A 147 19.96 11.14 19.87
C PRO A 147 19.55 10.91 18.39
N PRO A 148 20.07 11.71 17.46
CA PRO A 148 19.85 11.51 16.02
C PRO A 148 20.19 10.08 15.61
N ARG A 149 19.35 9.48 14.77
CA ARG A 149 19.51 8.12 14.26
C ARG A 149 19.45 8.13 12.73
N VAL A 150 20.23 7.24 12.12
CA VAL A 150 20.22 7.07 10.66
C VAL A 150 19.01 6.30 10.16
N ASP A 151 18.36 5.54 11.05
CA ASP A 151 17.24 4.65 10.80
C ASP A 151 15.89 5.20 11.31
N GLN A 152 15.76 6.53 11.44
CA GLN A 152 14.50 7.18 11.82
C GLN A 152 13.38 6.94 10.79
N PHE A 153 13.75 6.75 9.54
CA PHE A 153 12.84 6.43 8.45
C PHE A 153 13.34 5.19 7.69
N VAL A 154 12.43 4.30 7.35
CA VAL A 154 12.70 3.20 6.42
C VAL A 154 12.03 3.52 5.09
N MET A 155 12.80 3.49 4.01
CA MET A 155 12.29 3.75 2.65
C MET A 155 12.36 2.48 1.82
N VAL A 156 11.26 2.16 1.13
CA VAL A 156 11.20 1.06 0.18
C VAL A 156 10.89 1.61 -1.21
N GLN A 157 11.77 1.28 -2.17
CA GLN A 157 11.56 1.66 -3.56
C GLN A 157 10.51 0.75 -4.20
N PRO A 158 9.50 1.31 -4.89
CA PRO A 158 8.52 0.51 -5.58
C PRO A 158 9.13 -0.21 -6.78
N ARG A 159 8.70 -1.43 -7.03
CA ARG A 159 8.94 -2.21 -8.24
C ARG A 159 7.71 -3.04 -8.59
N ALA A 160 7.52 -3.35 -9.87
CA ALA A 160 6.43 -4.22 -10.28
C ALA A 160 6.51 -5.58 -9.57
N GLY A 161 5.38 -6.11 -9.15
CA GLY A 161 5.27 -7.36 -8.41
C GLY A 161 5.55 -7.27 -6.90
N LEU A 162 6.03 -6.13 -6.38
CA LEU A 162 6.30 -5.97 -4.95
C LEU A 162 5.01 -5.83 -4.15
N LEU A 163 4.84 -6.73 -3.19
CA LEU A 163 3.82 -6.66 -2.15
C LEU A 163 4.46 -6.20 -0.84
N LEU A 164 3.89 -5.19 -0.21
CA LEU A 164 4.24 -4.73 1.13
C LEU A 164 3.02 -4.82 2.06
N MET A 165 3.22 -5.30 3.30
CA MET A 165 2.22 -5.23 4.37
C MET A 165 2.87 -4.77 5.67
N TRP A 166 2.10 -4.04 6.48
CA TRP A 166 2.51 -3.52 7.79
C TRP A 166 1.33 -3.44 8.74
N GLU A 167 1.61 -3.30 10.01
CA GLU A 167 0.58 -3.02 11.02
C GLU A 167 -0.05 -1.65 10.76
N SER A 168 -1.37 -1.57 10.71
CA SER A 168 -2.11 -0.38 10.22
C SER A 168 -1.86 0.92 10.99
N TRP A 169 -1.37 0.81 12.23
CA TRP A 169 -0.97 1.95 13.06
C TRP A 169 0.38 2.57 12.64
N LEU A 170 1.20 1.87 11.84
CA LEU A 170 2.50 2.36 11.42
C LEU A 170 2.35 3.52 10.43
N ARG A 171 2.82 4.70 10.85
CA ARG A 171 2.76 5.91 10.03
C ARG A 171 3.65 5.79 8.81
N HIS A 172 3.07 6.08 7.68
CA HIS A 172 3.75 5.99 6.39
C HIS A 172 3.26 7.05 5.42
N GLU A 173 4.06 7.30 4.39
CA GLU A 173 3.75 8.22 3.31
C GLU A 173 4.34 7.73 1.99
N VAL A 174 3.91 8.30 0.90
CA VAL A 174 4.50 8.09 -0.41
C VAL A 174 5.16 9.39 -0.86
N LEU A 175 6.45 9.35 -1.07
CA LEU A 175 7.23 10.52 -1.49
C LEU A 175 6.91 10.87 -2.96
N PRO A 176 7.05 12.15 -3.36
CA PRO A 176 6.90 12.55 -4.75
C PRO A 176 7.89 11.83 -5.65
N GLY A 177 7.41 11.23 -6.73
CA GLY A 177 8.24 10.68 -7.78
C GLY A 177 8.64 11.77 -8.79
N ILE A 178 9.83 11.65 -9.35
CA ILE A 178 10.34 12.54 -10.41
C ILE A 178 10.55 11.81 -11.74
N GLY A 179 10.11 10.55 -11.80
CA GLY A 179 10.14 9.74 -13.01
C GLY A 179 9.07 10.15 -14.02
N ARG A 180 9.27 9.79 -15.28
CA ARG A 180 8.23 9.88 -16.29
C ARG A 180 7.39 8.61 -16.26
N GLY A 181 6.09 8.74 -16.50
CA GLY A 181 5.14 7.64 -16.51
C GLY A 181 4.22 7.63 -15.28
N GLU A 182 3.39 6.63 -15.20
CA GLU A 182 2.38 6.46 -14.18
C GLU A 182 2.75 5.28 -13.28
N ARG A 183 2.68 5.48 -11.96
CA ARG A 183 2.79 4.39 -10.99
C ARG A 183 1.40 3.81 -10.75
N LEU A 184 1.25 2.51 -11.02
CA LEU A 184 0.03 1.77 -10.74
C LEU A 184 0.22 0.94 -9.48
N SER A 185 -0.64 1.14 -8.51
CA SER A 185 -0.62 0.38 -7.26
C SER A 185 -2.02 0.08 -6.75
N ILE A 186 -2.13 -0.96 -5.95
CA ILE A 186 -3.37 -1.40 -5.31
C ILE A 186 -3.11 -1.36 -3.80
N SER A 187 -3.88 -0.54 -3.10
CA SER A 187 -3.82 -0.45 -1.64
C SER A 187 -4.98 -1.22 -1.03
N PHE A 188 -4.78 -1.73 0.18
CA PHE A 188 -5.77 -2.57 0.84
C PHE A 188 -5.62 -2.56 2.35
N ASN A 189 -6.71 -2.92 3.05
CA ASN A 189 -6.75 -3.10 4.48
C ASN A 189 -7.41 -4.44 4.85
N PHE A 190 -6.96 -5.01 5.97
CA PHE A 190 -7.56 -6.15 6.64
C PHE A 190 -8.00 -5.77 8.05
N ALA A 191 -9.17 -6.26 8.45
CA ALA A 191 -9.74 -6.14 9.78
C ALA A 191 -10.04 -7.51 10.40
#